data_70042bd0adfbb37f02c155d1316d9cfe
#
_entry.id   70042bd0adfbb37f02c155d1316d9cfe
#
_cell.length_a   1.000
_cell.length_b   1.000
_cell.length_c   1.000
_cell.angle_alpha   90.00
_cell.angle_beta   90.00
_cell.angle_gamma   90.00
#
_symmetry.space_group_name_H-M   'P 1'
#
loop_
_entity.id
_entity.type
_entity.pdbx_description
1 polymer ?
#
loop_
_entity_poly.entity_id
_entity_poly.type
_entity_poly.pdbx_seq_one_letter_code
_entity_poly.pdbx_strand_id
1 'polypeptide(L)'
;MPQTRHVLDVAAVRAWCSLALEALGRDRAEIDAINVYPVADGDTGTNLYLTVESAHQAVEAVFDGLETAPEPAPPALSDVMRAMAHGALIGARGNSGTILAQLLRGMAQVLADGAHEQDHASGAGPRASASALRLALTRAAEAARAAVAHPVEGTVLTVAAAAATAAQETEGDCGAVARAAYEGACAALDATPGQLPVLRTAGVVDAG
;
A
#
# COMPACT_ATOMS: atom_id res chain seq x y z
N MET A 1 -13.60 2.91 -29.32
CA MET A 1 -13.73 1.94 -28.21
C MET A 1 -13.95 2.73 -26.95
N PRO A 2 -15.01 2.50 -26.16
CA PRO A 2 -15.11 3.15 -24.86
C PRO A 2 -13.92 2.69 -24.01
N GLN A 3 -13.09 3.64 -23.55
CA GLN A 3 -12.02 3.33 -22.62
C GLN A 3 -12.67 2.92 -21.30
N THR A 4 -12.42 1.69 -20.85
CA THR A 4 -12.84 1.22 -19.54
C THR A 4 -12.06 2.05 -18.51
N ARG A 5 -12.74 2.98 -17.83
CA ARG A 5 -12.11 3.75 -16.75
C ARG A 5 -11.88 2.83 -15.57
N HIS A 6 -10.64 2.69 -15.16
CA HIS A 6 -10.29 1.98 -13.94
C HIS A 6 -10.63 2.86 -12.73
N VAL A 7 -11.42 2.31 -11.82
CA VAL A 7 -11.83 2.97 -10.58
C VAL A 7 -11.26 2.20 -9.39
N LEU A 8 -11.02 2.89 -8.30
CA LEU A 8 -10.65 2.27 -7.04
C LEU A 8 -11.93 2.15 -6.18
N ASP A 9 -12.52 0.97 -6.21
CA ASP A 9 -13.68 0.59 -5.42
C ASP A 9 -13.34 -0.51 -4.40
N VAL A 10 -14.32 -0.98 -3.66
CA VAL A 10 -14.15 -2.00 -2.63
C VAL A 10 -13.64 -3.33 -3.19
N ALA A 11 -14.07 -3.69 -4.40
CA ALA A 11 -13.62 -4.91 -5.06
C ALA A 11 -12.15 -4.81 -5.49
N ALA A 12 -11.73 -3.64 -5.98
CA ALA A 12 -10.34 -3.38 -6.32
C ALA A 12 -9.43 -3.41 -5.07
N VAL A 13 -9.86 -2.87 -3.93
CA VAL A 13 -9.09 -2.94 -2.67
C VAL A 13 -8.98 -4.38 -2.18
N ARG A 14 -10.07 -5.15 -2.18
CA ARG A 14 -10.06 -6.56 -1.81
C ARG A 14 -9.10 -7.36 -2.69
N ALA A 15 -9.21 -7.19 -4.02
CA ALA A 15 -8.33 -7.88 -4.97
C ALA A 15 -6.86 -7.48 -4.77
N TRP A 16 -6.59 -6.19 -4.52
CA TRP A 16 -5.23 -5.72 -4.24
C TRP A 16 -4.64 -6.36 -2.98
N CYS A 17 -5.39 -6.44 -1.88
CA CYS A 17 -4.94 -7.11 -0.66
C CYS A 17 -4.60 -8.58 -0.90
N SER A 18 -5.45 -9.31 -1.64
CA SER A 18 -5.22 -10.71 -1.97
C SER A 18 -3.97 -10.91 -2.83
N LEU A 19 -3.81 -10.09 -3.89
CA LEU A 19 -2.65 -10.14 -4.78
C LEU A 19 -1.36 -9.75 -4.08
N ALA A 20 -1.39 -8.75 -3.19
CA ALA A 20 -0.24 -8.33 -2.39
C ALA A 20 0.20 -9.45 -1.43
N LEU A 21 -0.76 -10.11 -0.76
CA LEU A 21 -0.47 -11.24 0.11
C LEU A 21 0.14 -12.42 -0.66
N GLU A 22 -0.40 -12.76 -1.84
CA GLU A 22 0.12 -13.82 -2.69
C GLU A 22 1.55 -13.50 -3.16
N ALA A 23 1.80 -12.28 -3.64
CA ALA A 23 3.11 -11.85 -4.10
C ALA A 23 4.15 -11.89 -2.97
N LEU A 24 3.83 -11.33 -1.80
CA LEU A 24 4.72 -11.39 -0.64
C LEU A 24 4.95 -12.82 -0.15
N GLY A 25 3.92 -13.68 -0.19
CA GLY A 25 4.07 -15.10 0.16
C GLY A 25 5.02 -15.84 -0.77
N ARG A 26 4.98 -15.56 -2.07
CA ARG A 26 5.87 -16.12 -3.09
C ARG A 26 7.31 -15.63 -2.92
N ASP A 27 7.50 -14.33 -2.72
CA ASP A 27 8.80 -13.69 -2.78
C ASP A 27 9.45 -13.52 -1.38
N ARG A 28 8.76 -13.95 -0.31
CA ARG A 28 9.14 -13.76 1.09
C ARG A 28 10.59 -14.17 1.38
N ALA A 29 10.97 -15.38 0.97
CA ALA A 29 12.30 -15.93 1.27
C ALA A 29 13.41 -15.17 0.53
N GLU A 30 13.13 -14.66 -0.67
CA GLU A 30 14.06 -13.83 -1.43
C GLU A 30 14.25 -12.47 -0.75
N ILE A 31 13.17 -11.83 -0.30
CA ILE A 31 13.22 -10.57 0.45
C ILE A 31 13.98 -10.76 1.77
N ASP A 32 13.74 -11.84 2.51
CA ASP A 32 14.46 -12.16 3.74
C ASP A 32 15.97 -12.32 3.46
N ALA A 33 16.35 -12.96 2.35
CA ALA A 33 17.74 -13.20 1.98
C ALA A 33 18.54 -11.93 1.63
N ILE A 34 17.89 -10.89 1.11
CA ILE A 34 18.54 -9.62 0.77
C ILE A 34 18.48 -8.58 1.90
N ASN A 35 17.90 -8.92 3.04
CA ASN A 35 17.79 -8.02 4.19
C ASN A 35 19.16 -7.81 4.85
N VAL A 36 19.79 -6.66 4.56
CA VAL A 36 21.08 -6.25 5.14
C VAL A 36 21.02 -4.92 5.89
N TYR A 37 19.88 -4.24 5.86
CA TYR A 37 19.68 -2.92 6.50
C TYR A 37 18.25 -2.78 7.03
N PRO A 38 18.02 -2.09 8.18
CA PRO A 38 19.03 -1.55 9.13
C PRO A 38 19.72 -2.63 9.98
N VAL A 39 19.09 -3.78 10.12
CA VAL A 39 19.61 -4.96 10.81
C VAL A 39 19.52 -6.16 9.87
N ALA A 40 20.59 -6.91 9.73
CA ALA A 40 20.63 -8.09 8.88
C ALA A 40 20.10 -9.32 9.65
N ASP A 41 18.82 -9.32 10.00
CA ASP A 41 18.14 -10.40 10.73
C ASP A 41 17.33 -11.34 9.84
N GLY A 42 17.25 -11.02 8.53
CA GLY A 42 16.66 -11.91 7.53
C GLY A 42 15.16 -12.12 7.71
N ASP A 43 14.41 -11.12 8.20
CA ASP A 43 13.00 -11.25 8.51
C ASP A 43 12.09 -10.21 7.83
N THR A 44 12.64 -9.33 6.98
CA THR A 44 11.87 -8.26 6.32
C THR A 44 10.69 -8.81 5.51
N GLY A 45 10.90 -9.80 4.66
CA GLY A 45 9.84 -10.41 3.86
C GLY A 45 8.79 -11.10 4.73
N THR A 46 9.23 -11.78 5.78
CA THR A 46 8.34 -12.40 6.77
C THR A 46 7.50 -11.35 7.49
N ASN A 47 8.10 -10.23 7.91
CA ASN A 47 7.42 -9.13 8.61
C ASN A 47 6.40 -8.44 7.70
N LEU A 48 6.74 -8.18 6.44
CA LEU A 48 5.83 -7.61 5.44
C LEU A 48 4.65 -8.56 5.18
N TYR A 49 4.92 -9.86 4.95
CA TYR A 49 3.91 -10.87 4.73
C TYR A 49 2.89 -10.93 5.87
N LEU A 50 3.34 -11.09 7.11
CA LEU A 50 2.46 -11.19 8.29
C LEU A 50 1.65 -9.90 8.51
N THR A 51 2.20 -8.75 8.18
CA THR A 51 1.51 -7.46 8.28
C THR A 51 0.39 -7.37 7.24
N VAL A 52 0.65 -7.76 5.97
CA VAL A 52 -0.36 -7.78 4.91
C VAL A 52 -1.39 -8.88 5.14
N GLU A 53 -0.99 -10.05 5.67
CA GLU A 53 -1.92 -11.12 6.05
C GLU A 53 -2.97 -10.62 7.05
N SER A 54 -2.54 -9.90 8.09
CA SER A 54 -3.46 -9.30 9.07
C SER A 54 -4.36 -8.22 8.45
N ALA A 55 -3.84 -7.41 7.52
CA ALA A 55 -4.63 -6.43 6.78
C ALA A 55 -5.69 -7.12 5.90
N HIS A 56 -5.30 -8.17 5.18
CA HIS A 56 -6.19 -8.96 4.33
C HIS A 56 -7.31 -9.62 5.16
N GLN A 57 -6.98 -10.26 6.27
CA GLN A 57 -7.96 -10.87 7.17
C GLN A 57 -8.99 -9.85 7.70
N ALA A 58 -8.55 -8.64 8.02
CA ALA A 58 -9.44 -7.57 8.46
C ALA A 58 -10.36 -7.09 7.33
N VAL A 59 -9.87 -7.03 6.09
CA VAL A 59 -10.69 -6.71 4.90
C VAL A 59 -11.72 -7.82 4.67
N GLU A 60 -11.33 -9.10 4.66
CA GLU A 60 -12.25 -10.22 4.48
C GLU A 60 -13.35 -10.24 5.54
N ALA A 61 -13.02 -9.95 6.80
CA ALA A 61 -14.01 -9.88 7.88
C ALA A 61 -15.11 -8.83 7.65
N VAL A 62 -14.81 -7.73 6.94
CA VAL A 62 -15.84 -6.74 6.55
C VAL A 62 -16.83 -7.35 5.56
N PHE A 63 -16.36 -8.11 4.56
CA PHE A 63 -17.21 -8.76 3.58
C PHE A 63 -18.05 -9.88 4.21
N ASP A 64 -17.42 -10.75 5.00
CA ASP A 64 -18.09 -11.86 5.69
C ASP A 64 -19.22 -11.37 6.64
N GLY A 65 -18.98 -10.27 7.34
CA GLY A 65 -19.96 -9.66 8.22
C GLY A 65 -21.21 -9.16 7.48
N LEU A 66 -21.05 -8.71 6.24
CA LEU A 66 -22.17 -8.23 5.42
C LEU A 66 -22.93 -9.34 4.71
N GLU A 67 -22.26 -10.44 4.34
CA GLU A 67 -22.92 -11.61 3.76
C GLU A 67 -23.90 -12.27 4.76
N THR A 68 -23.63 -12.13 6.06
CA THR A 68 -24.49 -12.64 7.13
C THR A 68 -25.58 -11.67 7.59
N ALA A 69 -25.60 -10.45 7.04
CA ALA A 69 -26.59 -9.43 7.40
C ALA A 69 -28.00 -9.76 6.83
N PRO A 70 -29.07 -9.39 7.51
CA PRO A 70 -30.44 -9.61 7.03
C PRO A 70 -30.74 -8.96 5.67
N GLU A 71 -30.08 -7.83 5.37
CA GLU A 71 -30.14 -7.13 4.09
C GLU A 71 -28.68 -6.95 3.59
N PRO A 72 -28.17 -7.87 2.75
CA PRO A 72 -26.83 -7.76 2.21
C PRO A 72 -26.68 -6.49 1.36
N ALA A 73 -25.70 -5.65 1.72
CA ALA A 73 -25.31 -4.48 0.97
C ALA A 73 -23.77 -4.50 0.77
N PRO A 74 -23.25 -3.96 -0.33
CA PRO A 74 -21.79 -3.85 -0.48
C PRO A 74 -21.21 -2.97 0.63
N PRO A 75 -20.00 -3.28 1.13
CA PRO A 75 -19.37 -2.46 2.16
C PRO A 75 -19.05 -1.05 1.63
N ALA A 76 -18.98 -0.08 2.51
CA ALA A 76 -18.47 1.23 2.15
C ALA A 76 -16.96 1.16 1.94
N LEU A 77 -16.43 1.91 0.97
CA LEU A 77 -14.97 2.00 0.73
C LEU A 77 -14.23 2.45 2.00
N SER A 78 -14.83 3.38 2.76
CA SER A 78 -14.31 3.85 4.03
C SER A 78 -14.11 2.75 5.06
N ASP A 79 -15.03 1.79 5.14
CA ASP A 79 -14.96 0.71 6.11
C ASP A 79 -13.88 -0.30 5.74
N VAL A 80 -13.78 -0.64 4.44
CA VAL A 80 -12.74 -1.53 3.92
C VAL A 80 -11.35 -0.92 4.12
N MET A 81 -11.18 0.38 3.81
CA MET A 81 -9.90 1.07 3.98
C MET A 81 -9.48 1.18 5.45
N ARG A 82 -10.43 1.47 6.35
CA ARG A 82 -10.16 1.50 7.80
C ARG A 82 -9.83 0.12 8.34
N ALA A 83 -10.54 -0.92 7.91
CA ALA A 83 -10.27 -2.30 8.30
C ALA A 83 -8.86 -2.74 7.87
N MET A 84 -8.49 -2.47 6.61
CA MET A 84 -7.15 -2.74 6.07
C MET A 84 -6.06 -2.08 6.92
N ALA A 85 -6.18 -0.77 7.16
CA ALA A 85 -5.19 -0.03 7.94
C ALA A 85 -5.12 -0.48 9.41
N HIS A 86 -6.26 -0.78 10.03
CA HIS A 86 -6.33 -1.28 11.39
C HIS A 86 -5.72 -2.68 11.49
N GLY A 87 -6.07 -3.59 10.58
CA GLY A 87 -5.49 -4.93 10.52
C GLY A 87 -3.98 -4.91 10.35
N ALA A 88 -3.47 -4.07 9.44
CA ALA A 88 -2.03 -3.86 9.28
C ALA A 88 -1.37 -3.35 10.56
N LEU A 89 -2.00 -2.39 11.27
CA LEU A 89 -1.44 -1.83 12.50
C LEU A 89 -1.36 -2.87 13.63
N ILE A 90 -2.42 -3.66 13.83
CA ILE A 90 -2.46 -4.72 14.86
C ILE A 90 -1.49 -5.85 14.52
N GLY A 91 -1.38 -6.20 13.23
CA GLY A 91 -0.52 -7.27 12.74
C GLY A 91 0.91 -6.86 12.43
N ALA A 92 1.27 -5.58 12.58
CA ALA A 92 2.59 -5.07 12.26
C ALA A 92 3.71 -5.86 12.94
N ARG A 93 4.71 -6.29 12.15
CA ARG A 93 5.88 -7.01 12.63
C ARG A 93 7.16 -6.27 12.21
N GLY A 94 8.09 -6.18 13.13
CA GLY A 94 9.37 -5.52 12.89
C GLY A 94 9.25 -4.06 12.46
N ASN A 95 10.36 -3.48 12.03
CA ASN A 95 10.40 -2.12 11.50
C ASN A 95 9.67 -2.04 10.14
N SER A 96 9.87 -3.02 9.26
CA SER A 96 9.28 -3.07 7.92
C SER A 96 7.75 -3.11 7.98
N GLY A 97 7.18 -4.00 8.81
CA GLY A 97 5.74 -4.07 9.00
C GLY A 97 5.16 -2.80 9.64
N THR A 98 5.89 -2.18 10.57
CA THR A 98 5.47 -0.90 11.17
C THR A 98 5.41 0.22 10.13
N ILE A 99 6.42 0.33 9.26
CA ILE A 99 6.45 1.32 8.17
C ILE A 99 5.32 1.05 7.18
N LEU A 100 5.13 -0.21 6.76
CA LEU A 100 4.04 -0.60 5.87
C LEU A 100 2.66 -0.28 6.48
N ALA A 101 2.44 -0.56 7.77
CA ALA A 101 1.20 -0.21 8.44
C ALA A 101 0.94 1.31 8.45
N GLN A 102 1.97 2.14 8.56
CA GLN A 102 1.84 3.59 8.46
C GLN A 102 1.56 4.07 7.02
N LEU A 103 2.14 3.42 5.99
CA LEU A 103 1.78 3.65 4.59
C LEU A 103 0.29 3.40 4.37
N LEU A 104 -0.20 2.23 4.78
CA LEU A 104 -1.61 1.85 4.63
C LEU A 104 -2.54 2.78 5.43
N ARG A 105 -2.12 3.22 6.62
CA ARG A 105 -2.86 4.20 7.42
C ARG A 105 -2.96 5.55 6.71
N GLY A 106 -1.87 6.05 6.15
CA GLY A 106 -1.85 7.29 5.38
C GLY A 106 -2.79 7.23 4.17
N MET A 107 -2.82 6.13 3.45
CA MET A 107 -3.78 5.90 2.35
C MET A 107 -5.22 5.91 2.85
N ALA A 108 -5.50 5.17 3.93
CA ALA A 108 -6.85 5.03 4.48
C ALA A 108 -7.42 6.36 4.97
N GLN A 109 -6.61 7.25 5.53
CA GLN A 109 -7.06 8.59 5.95
C GLN A 109 -7.68 9.39 4.80
N VAL A 110 -7.10 9.33 3.62
CA VAL A 110 -7.60 10.04 2.44
C VAL A 110 -8.78 9.32 1.79
N LEU A 111 -8.64 8.01 1.58
CA LEU A 111 -9.61 7.24 0.81
C LEU A 111 -10.90 6.96 1.61
N ALA A 112 -10.82 6.90 2.94
CA ALA A 112 -11.99 6.78 3.78
C ALA A 112 -12.81 8.09 3.86
N ASP A 113 -12.14 9.24 3.90
CA ASP A 113 -12.81 10.54 4.01
C ASP A 113 -13.35 11.02 2.65
N GLY A 114 -12.60 10.80 1.56
CA GLY A 114 -13.01 11.18 0.20
C GLY A 114 -14.17 10.36 -0.37
N ALA A 115 -14.48 9.19 0.18
CA ALA A 115 -15.61 8.36 -0.23
C ALA A 115 -16.96 9.00 0.10
N HIS A 116 -17.04 9.85 1.13
CA HIS A 116 -18.28 10.51 1.54
C HIS A 116 -18.74 11.62 0.57
N GLU A 117 -17.83 12.24 -0.16
CA GLU A 117 -18.19 13.35 -1.06
C GLU A 117 -18.76 12.89 -2.42
N GLN A 118 -18.54 11.65 -2.83
CA GLN A 118 -18.94 11.15 -4.16
C GLN A 118 -20.20 10.26 -4.17
N ASP A 119 -20.69 9.84 -3.01
CA ASP A 119 -21.84 8.92 -2.88
C ASP A 119 -23.18 9.50 -3.38
N HIS A 120 -23.28 10.82 -3.52
CA HIS A 120 -24.57 11.47 -3.83
C HIS A 120 -24.83 11.79 -5.32
N ALA A 121 -23.82 11.60 -6.20
CA ALA A 121 -23.93 12.19 -7.54
C ALA A 121 -24.18 11.19 -8.70
N SER A 122 -23.99 9.87 -8.58
CA SER A 122 -23.95 9.02 -9.78
C SER A 122 -24.55 7.61 -9.73
N GLY A 123 -25.18 7.18 -8.64
CA GLY A 123 -25.82 5.83 -8.57
C GLY A 123 -24.86 4.64 -8.77
N ALA A 124 -23.58 4.87 -8.93
CA ALA A 124 -22.52 3.87 -8.93
C ALA A 124 -21.90 3.85 -7.53
N GLY A 125 -21.76 2.67 -6.94
CA GLY A 125 -21.28 2.49 -5.56
C GLY A 125 -20.02 3.28 -5.20
N PRO A 126 -19.64 3.33 -3.91
CA PRO A 126 -18.58 4.18 -3.38
C PRO A 126 -17.22 3.84 -4.03
N ARG A 127 -16.58 4.84 -4.62
CA ARG A 127 -15.32 4.71 -5.33
C ARG A 127 -14.44 5.96 -5.16
N ALA A 128 -13.13 5.75 -5.13
CA ALA A 128 -12.18 6.86 -5.09
C ALA A 128 -11.83 7.34 -6.50
N SER A 129 -11.59 8.65 -6.60
CA SER A 129 -11.10 9.28 -7.83
C SER A 129 -9.58 9.13 -7.98
N ALA A 130 -9.07 9.36 -9.19
CA ALA A 130 -7.63 9.40 -9.44
C ALA A 130 -6.92 10.48 -8.60
N SER A 131 -7.57 11.64 -8.36
CA SER A 131 -7.03 12.68 -7.48
C SER A 131 -6.96 12.23 -6.03
N ALA A 132 -7.96 11.50 -5.53
CA ALA A 132 -7.93 10.92 -4.20
C ALA A 132 -6.81 9.87 -4.08
N LEU A 133 -6.58 9.03 -5.11
CA LEU A 133 -5.49 8.07 -5.10
C LEU A 133 -4.11 8.74 -5.08
N ARG A 134 -3.90 9.81 -5.87
CA ARG A 134 -2.65 10.60 -5.81
C ARG A 134 -2.40 11.15 -4.41
N LEU A 135 -3.42 11.78 -3.83
CA LEU A 135 -3.30 12.33 -2.48
C LEU A 135 -3.04 11.21 -1.45
N ALA A 136 -3.70 10.07 -1.59
CA ALA A 136 -3.51 8.91 -0.72
C ALA A 136 -2.06 8.39 -0.75
N LEU A 137 -1.44 8.28 -1.93
CA LEU A 137 -0.04 7.87 -2.08
C LEU A 137 0.92 8.90 -1.45
N THR A 138 0.65 10.19 -1.60
CA THR A 138 1.42 11.25 -0.93
C THR A 138 1.32 11.12 0.59
N ARG A 139 0.11 10.98 1.12
CA ARG A 139 -0.10 10.82 2.57
C ARG A 139 0.51 9.53 3.11
N ALA A 140 0.50 8.45 2.31
CA ALA A 140 1.18 7.22 2.65
C ALA A 140 2.69 7.45 2.86
N ALA A 141 3.36 8.05 1.90
CA ALA A 141 4.80 8.35 1.98
C ALA A 141 5.14 9.27 3.16
N GLU A 142 4.34 10.33 3.38
CA GLU A 142 4.49 11.24 4.51
C GLU A 142 4.32 10.51 5.86
N ALA A 143 3.29 9.66 5.99
CA ALA A 143 3.01 8.92 7.21
C ALA A 143 4.12 7.91 7.54
N ALA A 144 4.64 7.20 6.54
CA ALA A 144 5.76 6.29 6.70
C ALA A 144 7.03 7.03 7.15
N ARG A 145 7.35 8.16 6.50
CA ARG A 145 8.53 8.97 6.86
C ARG A 145 8.43 9.55 8.26
N ALA A 146 7.25 10.02 8.66
CA ALA A 146 7.00 10.56 10.01
C ALA A 146 7.09 9.50 11.12
N ALA A 147 6.89 8.23 10.78
CA ALA A 147 6.98 7.13 11.74
C ALA A 147 8.42 6.70 12.07
N VAL A 148 9.41 7.16 11.30
CA VAL A 148 10.81 6.81 11.47
C VAL A 148 11.57 7.99 12.08
N ALA A 149 12.19 7.78 13.25
CA ALA A 149 12.90 8.84 13.96
C ALA A 149 14.08 9.44 13.16
N HIS A 150 14.78 8.58 12.42
CA HIS A 150 15.94 8.97 11.59
C HIS A 150 15.75 8.39 10.17
N PRO A 151 14.96 9.06 9.30
CA PRO A 151 14.76 8.62 7.92
C PRO A 151 16.07 8.58 7.15
N VAL A 152 16.32 7.48 6.43
CA VAL A 152 17.51 7.28 5.61
C VAL A 152 17.12 7.10 4.16
N GLU A 153 17.85 7.76 3.25
CA GLU A 153 17.63 7.62 1.81
C GLU A 153 18.21 6.28 1.29
N GLY A 154 17.61 5.79 0.20
CA GLY A 154 17.92 4.46 -0.35
C GLY A 154 17.22 3.33 0.37
N THR A 155 16.09 3.61 1.02
CA THR A 155 15.23 2.65 1.72
C THR A 155 13.81 2.70 1.18
N VAL A 156 12.92 1.85 1.72
CA VAL A 156 11.47 1.87 1.45
C VAL A 156 10.87 3.29 1.50
N LEU A 157 11.42 4.19 2.33
CA LEU A 157 10.95 5.58 2.43
C LEU A 157 11.22 6.36 1.14
N THR A 158 12.37 6.17 0.52
CA THR A 158 12.71 6.76 -0.78
C THR A 158 11.84 6.18 -1.89
N VAL A 159 11.63 4.88 -1.89
CA VAL A 159 10.77 4.18 -2.85
C VAL A 159 9.32 4.68 -2.76
N ALA A 160 8.77 4.79 -1.55
CA ALA A 160 7.42 5.32 -1.33
C ALA A 160 7.28 6.78 -1.79
N ALA A 161 8.28 7.62 -1.54
CA ALA A 161 8.28 9.01 -1.99
C ALA A 161 8.34 9.12 -3.53
N ALA A 162 9.15 8.29 -4.19
CA ALA A 162 9.24 8.24 -5.65
C ALA A 162 7.93 7.76 -6.29
N ALA A 163 7.30 6.73 -5.73
CA ALA A 163 5.98 6.27 -6.16
C ALA A 163 4.92 7.38 -6.07
N ALA A 164 4.90 8.13 -4.95
CA ALA A 164 3.99 9.24 -4.76
C ALA A 164 4.25 10.38 -5.76
N THR A 165 5.51 10.71 -6.03
CA THR A 165 5.90 11.74 -7.00
C THR A 165 5.45 11.36 -8.41
N ALA A 166 5.75 10.14 -8.87
CA ALA A 166 5.35 9.65 -10.19
C ALA A 166 3.81 9.64 -10.34
N ALA A 167 3.09 9.27 -9.29
CA ALA A 167 1.63 9.34 -9.26
C ALA A 167 1.11 10.77 -9.41
N GLN A 168 1.73 11.75 -8.75
CA GLN A 168 1.31 13.17 -8.81
C GLN A 168 1.51 13.79 -10.20
N GLU A 169 2.54 13.39 -10.91
CA GLU A 169 2.90 13.88 -12.24
C GLU A 169 2.06 13.24 -13.35
N THR A 170 1.28 12.21 -13.04
CA THR A 170 0.52 11.44 -14.03
C THR A 170 -0.93 11.89 -14.10
N GLU A 171 -1.39 12.22 -15.30
CA GLU A 171 -2.80 12.43 -15.60
C GLU A 171 -3.49 11.10 -15.97
N GLY A 172 -4.82 11.03 -15.80
CA GLY A 172 -5.61 9.88 -16.19
C GLY A 172 -6.46 9.31 -15.07
N ASP A 173 -6.89 8.05 -15.22
CA ASP A 173 -7.71 7.32 -14.24
C ASP A 173 -6.86 6.65 -13.13
N CYS A 174 -7.52 5.97 -12.19
CA CYS A 174 -6.81 5.27 -11.11
C CYS A 174 -5.82 4.22 -11.62
N GLY A 175 -6.09 3.57 -12.75
CA GLY A 175 -5.19 2.60 -13.35
C GLY A 175 -3.90 3.23 -13.87
N ALA A 176 -3.99 4.42 -14.51
CA ALA A 176 -2.82 5.17 -14.95
C ALA A 176 -1.97 5.64 -13.76
N VAL A 177 -2.62 6.19 -12.72
CA VAL A 177 -1.95 6.64 -11.49
C VAL A 177 -1.24 5.47 -10.78
N ALA A 178 -1.91 4.33 -10.62
CA ALA A 178 -1.33 3.15 -9.99
C ALA A 178 -0.13 2.60 -10.76
N ARG A 179 -0.21 2.59 -12.11
CA ARG A 179 0.90 2.16 -12.96
C ARG A 179 2.11 3.08 -12.83
N ALA A 180 1.90 4.39 -12.87
CA ALA A 180 2.98 5.36 -12.69
C ALA A 180 3.64 5.24 -11.31
N ALA A 181 2.84 5.06 -10.25
CA ALA A 181 3.37 4.79 -8.91
C ALA A 181 4.25 3.54 -8.88
N TYR A 182 3.80 2.45 -9.51
CA TYR A 182 4.56 1.21 -9.61
C TYR A 182 5.87 1.39 -10.36
N GLU A 183 5.84 2.03 -11.55
CA GLU A 183 7.03 2.30 -12.34
C GLU A 183 8.03 3.20 -11.61
N GLY A 184 7.54 4.23 -10.91
CA GLY A 184 8.36 5.10 -10.06
C GLY A 184 8.98 4.35 -8.88
N ALA A 185 8.23 3.45 -8.24
CA ALA A 185 8.74 2.58 -7.18
C ALA A 185 9.85 1.65 -7.68
N CYS A 186 9.66 0.97 -8.82
CA CYS A 186 10.66 0.08 -9.41
C CYS A 186 11.96 0.83 -9.73
N ALA A 187 11.87 1.99 -10.39
CA ALA A 187 13.04 2.79 -10.71
C ALA A 187 13.80 3.27 -9.46
N ALA A 188 13.07 3.65 -8.41
CA ALA A 188 13.68 4.06 -7.14
C ALA A 188 14.31 2.88 -6.40
N LEU A 189 13.68 1.69 -6.41
CA LEU A 189 14.23 0.47 -5.83
C LEU A 189 15.56 0.10 -6.47
N ASP A 190 15.62 0.08 -7.80
CA ASP A 190 16.86 -0.21 -8.55
C ASP A 190 17.98 0.80 -8.24
N ALA A 191 17.62 2.03 -7.85
CA ALA A 191 18.58 3.07 -7.51
C ALA A 191 19.08 3.03 -6.04
N THR A 192 18.46 2.24 -5.16
CA THR A 192 18.79 2.19 -3.72
C THR A 192 20.26 1.83 -3.44
N PRO A 193 20.95 0.92 -4.19
CA PRO A 193 22.36 0.64 -3.96
C PRO A 193 23.27 1.85 -4.25
N GLY A 194 22.80 2.78 -5.09
CA GLY A 194 23.48 4.04 -5.36
C GLY A 194 23.43 5.04 -4.19
N GLN A 195 22.41 4.92 -3.34
CA GLN A 195 22.11 5.86 -2.26
C GLN A 195 22.56 5.35 -0.88
N LEU A 196 22.52 4.03 -0.65
CA LEU A 196 22.87 3.41 0.62
C LEU A 196 24.09 2.49 0.47
N PRO A 197 25.27 2.87 1.02
CA PRO A 197 26.52 2.13 0.79
C PRO A 197 26.49 0.66 1.20
N VAL A 198 25.75 0.28 2.25
CA VAL A 198 25.64 -1.11 2.70
C VAL A 198 24.98 -2.00 1.63
N LEU A 199 23.96 -1.51 0.93
CA LEU A 199 23.29 -2.22 -0.16
C LEU A 199 24.25 -2.45 -1.33
N ARG A 200 25.02 -1.40 -1.69
CA ARG A 200 26.06 -1.50 -2.75
C ARG A 200 27.11 -2.55 -2.41
N THR A 201 27.58 -2.58 -1.15
CA THR A 201 28.59 -3.54 -0.69
C THR A 201 28.06 -4.96 -0.73
N ALA A 202 26.79 -5.15 -0.39
CA ALA A 202 26.13 -6.45 -0.42
C ALA A 202 25.69 -6.87 -1.85
N GLY A 203 25.64 -5.93 -2.80
CA GLY A 203 25.19 -6.20 -4.17
C GLY A 203 23.68 -6.44 -4.28
N VAL A 204 22.89 -5.83 -3.39
CA VAL A 204 21.43 -5.97 -3.31
C VAL A 204 20.72 -4.63 -3.34
N VAL A 205 19.43 -4.65 -3.63
CA VAL A 205 18.51 -3.51 -3.43
C VAL A 205 17.98 -3.50 -2.00
N ASP A 206 17.25 -2.45 -1.61
CA ASP A 206 16.57 -2.42 -0.31
C ASP A 206 15.50 -3.51 -0.23
N ALA A 207 15.43 -4.21 0.90
CA ALA A 207 14.48 -5.29 1.14
C ALA A 207 13.08 -4.79 1.59
N GLY A 208 13.00 -3.55 2.08
CA GLY A 208 11.79 -2.94 2.67
C GLY A 208 10.74 -2.41 1.71
#